data_d8a2241ceaf5710ac84ececfd77ba8ce
#
_entry.id   d8a2241ceaf5710ac84ececfd77ba8ce
#
_cell.length_a   1.000
_cell.length_b   1.000
_cell.length_c   1.000
_cell.angle_alpha   90.00
_cell.angle_beta   90.00
_cell.angle_gamma   90.00
#
_symmetry.space_group_name_H-M   'P 1'
#
loop_
_entity.id
_entity.type
_entity.pdbx_description
1 polymer ?
#
loop_
_entity_poly.entity_id
_entity_poly.type
_entity_poly.pdbx_seq_one_letter_code
_entity_poly.pdbx_strand_id
1 'polypeptide(L)' 'MVQEAILRDRILELVKANLGCTLEQVTQQFPDLHWYAVYIEVERLCRSGHLRLIHDSVLSTTRLHLP' A
#
# COMPACT_ATOMS: atom_id res chain seq x y z
N MET A 1 -13.39 9.67 8.14
CA MET A 1 -13.50 9.11 9.48
C MET A 1 -12.12 8.71 10.01
N VAL A 2 -12.05 8.59 11.33
CA VAL A 2 -10.81 8.27 12.04
C VAL A 2 -10.16 6.98 11.53
N GLN A 3 -10.98 5.99 11.23
CA GLN A 3 -10.49 4.68 10.80
C GLN A 3 -9.74 4.72 9.46
N GLU A 4 -10.18 5.53 8.53
CA GLU A 4 -9.50 5.68 7.24
C GLU A 4 -8.14 6.36 7.41
N ALA A 5 -8.08 7.37 8.27
CA ALA A 5 -6.83 8.06 8.54
C ALA A 5 -5.81 7.12 9.20
N ILE A 6 -6.27 6.27 10.11
CA ILE A 6 -5.39 5.29 10.75
C ILE A 6 -4.85 4.29 9.76
N LEU A 7 -5.69 3.77 8.88
CA LEU A 7 -5.27 2.81 7.87
C LEU A 7 -4.25 3.44 6.92
N ARG A 8 -4.51 4.66 6.48
CA ARG A 8 -3.57 5.39 5.61
C ARG A 8 -2.21 5.53 6.26
N ASP A 9 -2.18 5.96 7.52
CA ASP A 9 -0.93 6.17 8.24
C ASP A 9 -0.16 4.86 8.43
N ARG A 10 -0.87 3.78 8.74
CA ARG A 10 -0.25 2.47 8.90
C ARG A 10 0.36 1.96 7.60
N ILE A 11 -0.34 2.15 6.48
CA ILE A 11 0.18 1.75 5.19
C ILE A 11 1.43 2.55 4.85
N LEU A 12 1.41 3.86 5.07
CA LEU A 12 2.56 4.71 4.80
C LEU A 12 3.77 4.30 5.64
N GLU A 13 3.58 4.03 6.92
CA GLU A 13 4.66 3.57 7.77
C GLU A 13 5.22 2.23 7.33
N LEU A 14 4.33 1.32 6.93
CA LEU A 14 4.74 0.01 6.46
C LEU A 14 5.60 0.12 5.20
N VAL A 15 5.20 0.96 4.25
CA VAL A 15 5.96 1.17 3.02
C VAL A 15 7.31 1.84 3.32
N LYS A 16 7.33 2.81 4.23
CA LYS A 16 8.58 3.46 4.64
C LYS A 16 9.58 2.46 5.23
N ALA A 17 9.07 1.52 6.01
CA ALA A 17 9.92 0.50 6.64
C ALA A 17 10.35 -0.58 5.66
N ASN A 18 9.59 -0.78 4.58
CA ASN A 18 9.81 -1.87 3.64
C ASN A 18 9.70 -1.36 2.20
N LEU A 19 10.63 -0.52 1.80
CA LEU A 19 10.63 0.02 0.44
C LEU A 19 10.72 -1.10 -0.58
N GLY A 20 9.87 -1.03 -1.59
CA GLY A 20 9.78 -2.06 -2.60
C GLY A 20 8.90 -3.25 -2.21
N CYS A 21 8.14 -3.14 -1.12
CA CYS A 21 7.22 -4.20 -0.74
C CYS A 21 6.11 -4.33 -1.79
N THR A 22 5.56 -5.54 -1.92
CA THR A 22 4.47 -5.79 -2.85
C THR A 22 3.13 -5.46 -2.21
N LEU A 23 2.13 -5.25 -3.06
CA LEU A 23 0.77 -5.02 -2.58
C LEU A 23 0.28 -6.20 -1.74
N GLU A 24 0.64 -7.43 -2.14
CA GLU A 24 0.28 -8.61 -1.37
C GLU A 24 0.87 -8.58 0.04
N GLN A 25 2.12 -8.16 0.16
CA GLN A 25 2.76 -8.04 1.47
C GLN A 25 2.05 -7.02 2.35
N VAL A 26 1.59 -5.94 1.76
CA VAL A 26 0.82 -4.94 2.51
C VAL A 26 -0.50 -5.54 3.00
N THR A 27 -1.23 -6.24 2.15
CA THR A 27 -2.50 -6.84 2.55
C THR A 27 -2.31 -7.90 3.64
N GLN A 28 -1.20 -8.61 3.63
CA GLN A 28 -0.90 -9.63 4.65
C GLN A 28 -0.68 -9.01 6.03
N GLN A 29 -0.30 -7.75 6.11
CA GLN A 29 -0.13 -7.06 7.38
C GLN A 29 -1.45 -6.66 8.03
N PHE A 30 -2.55 -6.77 7.32
CA PHE A 30 -3.87 -6.40 7.80
C PHE A 30 -4.84 -7.58 7.66
N PRO A 31 -4.61 -8.68 8.40
CA PRO A 31 -5.42 -9.89 8.23
C PRO A 31 -6.88 -9.71 8.64
N ASP A 32 -7.18 -8.71 9.47
CA ASP A 32 -8.55 -8.41 9.92
C ASP A 32 -9.34 -7.62 8.89
N LEU A 33 -8.67 -7.11 7.86
CA LEU A 33 -9.32 -6.30 6.84
C LEU A 33 -9.43 -7.09 5.55
N HIS A 34 -10.50 -6.84 4.82
CA HIS A 34 -10.62 -7.38 3.48
C HIS A 34 -9.54 -6.77 2.60
N TRP A 35 -8.89 -7.60 1.77
CA TRP A 35 -7.81 -7.13 0.90
C TRP A 35 -8.22 -5.93 0.05
N TYR A 36 -9.48 -5.90 -0.35
CA TYR A 36 -9.99 -4.83 -1.21
C TYR A 36 -9.99 -3.47 -0.51
N ALA A 37 -10.28 -3.46 0.78
CA ALA A 37 -10.24 -2.22 1.56
C ALA A 37 -8.82 -1.65 1.60
N VAL A 38 -7.82 -2.52 1.78
CA VAL A 38 -6.42 -2.12 1.76
C VAL A 38 -6.03 -1.62 0.37
N TYR A 39 -6.45 -2.33 -0.66
CA TYR A 39 -6.15 -1.97 -2.04
C TYR A 39 -6.70 -0.59 -2.41
N ILE A 40 -7.94 -0.30 -2.03
CA ILE A 40 -8.55 1.01 -2.30
C ILE A 40 -7.76 2.12 -1.61
N GLU A 41 -7.34 1.90 -0.38
CA GLU A 41 -6.58 2.91 0.34
C GLU A 41 -5.22 3.16 -0.29
N VAL A 42 -4.54 2.10 -0.73
CA VAL A 42 -3.27 2.21 -1.45
C VAL A 42 -3.49 3.02 -2.74
N GLU A 43 -4.56 2.74 -3.47
CA GLU A 43 -4.86 3.47 -4.69
C GLU A 43 -5.09 4.96 -4.43
N ARG A 44 -5.80 5.29 -3.36
CA ARG A 44 -6.00 6.68 -2.96
C ARG A 44 -4.69 7.37 -2.65
N LEU A 45 -3.80 6.69 -1.94
CA LEU A 45 -2.48 7.23 -1.60
C LEU A 45 -1.64 7.47 -2.84
N CYS A 46 -1.74 6.60 -3.84
CA CYS A 46 -1.05 6.80 -5.10
C CYS A 46 -1.60 8.00 -5.87
N ARG A 47 -2.91 8.16 -5.89
CA ARG A 47 -3.55 9.29 -6.57
C ARG A 47 -3.22 10.61 -5.92
N SER A 48 -3.09 10.64 -4.60
CA SER A 48 -2.76 11.86 -3.87
C SER A 48 -1.26 12.14 -3.83
N GLY A 49 -0.44 11.29 -4.43
CA GLY A 49 1.00 11.49 -4.52
C GLY A 49 1.78 11.06 -3.29
N HIS A 50 1.19 10.33 -2.38
CA HIS A 50 1.87 9.85 -1.18
C HIS A 50 2.63 8.54 -1.40
N LEU A 51 2.22 7.77 -2.41
CA LEU A 51 2.86 6.51 -2.79
C LEU A 51 3.03 6.44 -4.29
N ARG A 52 3.96 5.60 -4.73
CA ARG A 52 4.14 5.26 -6.14
C ARG A 52 4.02 3.76 -6.32
N LEU A 53 3.31 3.35 -7.36
CA LEU A 53 3.25 1.96 -7.78
C LEU A 53 4.22 1.78 -8.95
N ILE A 54 5.13 0.82 -8.81
CA ILE A 54 6.07 0.48 -9.86
C ILE A 54 5.81 -0.98 -10.25
N HIS A 55 5.39 -1.18 -11.47
CA HIS A 55 5.13 -2.51 -11.98
C HIS A 55 6.42 -3.11 -12.55
N ASP A 56 6.79 -4.29 -12.05
CA ASP A 56 7.91 -5.04 -12.57
C ASP A 56 7.38 -6.06 -13.58
N SER A 57 7.60 -5.80 -14.86
CA SER A 57 7.08 -6.66 -15.92
C SER A 57 7.76 -8.03 -15.95
N VAL A 58 9.00 -8.11 -15.51
CA VAL A 58 9.73 -9.38 -15.48
C VAL A 58 9.15 -10.32 -14.43
N LEU A 59 8.89 -9.80 -13.24
CA LEU A 59 8.36 -10.59 -12.12
C LEU A 59 6.85 -10.57 -12.06
N SER A 60 6.20 -9.77 -12.89
CA SER A 60 4.74 -9.57 -12.89
C SER A 60 4.23 -9.15 -11.50
N THR A 61 5.00 -8.32 -10.81
CA THR A 61 4.64 -7.82 -9.49
C THR A 61 4.56 -6.31 -9.49
N THR A 62 3.72 -5.79 -8.59
CA THR A 62 3.63 -4.36 -8.37
C THR A 62 4.23 -4.04 -7.01
N ARG A 63 5.20 -3.15 -6.99
CA ARG A 63 5.90 -2.76 -5.77
C ARG A 63 5.54 -1.35 -5.37
N LEU A 64 5.53 -1.12 -4.07
CA LEU A 64 5.19 0.18 -3.49
C LEU A 64 6.46 0.92 -3.09
N HIS A 65 6.52 2.19 -3.47
CA HIS A 65 7.64 3.07 -3.15
C HIS A 65 7.12 4.42 -2.69
N LEU A 66 8.00 5.17 -2.05
CA LEU A 66 7.73 6.57 -1.76
C LEU A 66 8.01 7.42 -2.99
N PRO A 67 7.31 8.55 -3.13
CA PRO A 67 7.53 9.44 -4.28
C PRO A 67 8.92 10.03 -4.31
#